data_c2a501a895290cc61f6b340fd3dea9c9
#
_entry.id   c2a501a895290cc61f6b340fd3dea9c9
#
_cell.length_a   1.000
_cell.length_b   1.000
_cell.length_c   1.000
_cell.angle_alpha   90.00
_cell.angle_beta   90.00
_cell.angle_gamma   90.00
#
_symmetry.space_group_name_H-M   'P 1'
#
loop_
_entity.id
_entity.type
_entity.pdbx_description
1 polymer ?
#
loop_
_entity_poly.entity_id
_entity_poly.type
_entity_poly.pdbx_seq_one_letter_code
_entity_poly.pdbx_strand_id
1 'polypeptide(L)'
;MPTKHKTGEKMLRGIPVSQGVSRSRVVVLDRTRIDPAKWGILESDPAAEKDRLQTSLVETRRQILAVQERLREALGAKEAQIFDAHLLVLEDPMLIEEATRFIREDLVTAEFALHEASEKYAEALGKVDDSYLSERAADIRDVAQRVLADLMGQAPCTGLADLTEPCVVVAHDLTPSDTAMMDPAMVLGFATEVGSRTSHTAILARSLRIPAVLGLGEAISELHTGESVLLDGFNGFVVIDPSEQTLFEYGQLVDRQTSIEESLEVIHDDAAETKDGHRIVLSANIERAADVEGVLQCGATGVGLFRTEFLFINRSDLPDEEEQFAAYRKVTESLAPDPVIIRTLDLGGDKLLSHVNVAEEMNPFLGWRAIRLCLQEKDLFRTQLRAILRASVFGNLKIMYPMISGVEELEAANVLLDECREQLRDEGVAFAEDVEIGVMIETPSAAMIADSLARRVKFFSIGTNDLIQYALAVDRLNEKIAHLYEPTHPGILRLIKATVDAGQAHGIWTGICGEMAGDLAAVPLLLGLGVSELSVTPSMVPRVKMLIRSIEMSEARKLAEFALDSDSPKEILARAEALAKAAVPSFFEGAA
;
A
#
# COMPACT_ATOMS: atom_id res chain seq x y z
N MET A 1 39.20 31.90 -12.43
CA MET A 1 39.55 30.84 -13.38
C MET A 1 38.44 29.80 -13.26
N PRO A 2 37.74 29.44 -14.32
CA PRO A 2 36.69 28.45 -14.24
C PRO A 2 37.33 27.06 -14.04
N THR A 3 36.91 26.39 -13.01
CA THR A 3 37.26 25.00 -12.72
C THR A 3 36.79 24.11 -13.88
N LYS A 4 37.73 23.41 -14.50
CA LYS A 4 37.44 22.39 -15.51
C LYS A 4 36.56 21.29 -14.87
N HIS A 5 35.26 21.31 -15.16
CA HIS A 5 34.42 20.14 -14.95
C HIS A 5 34.91 19.01 -15.84
N LYS A 6 35.15 17.85 -15.26
CA LYS A 6 35.36 16.61 -15.99
C LYS A 6 34.02 16.25 -16.67
N THR A 7 33.94 16.49 -17.96
CA THR A 7 32.80 16.10 -18.78
C THR A 7 32.78 14.59 -18.93
N GLY A 8 31.83 13.93 -18.28
CA GLY A 8 31.54 12.51 -18.45
C GLY A 8 30.23 12.22 -17.77
N GLU A 9 29.23 11.76 -18.52
CA GLU A 9 27.98 11.21 -18.01
C GLU A 9 28.26 10.21 -16.89
N LYS A 10 27.54 10.32 -15.77
CA LYS A 10 27.64 9.42 -14.64
C LYS A 10 26.27 8.92 -14.21
N MET A 11 26.16 7.61 -14.04
CA MET A 11 24.93 6.96 -13.62
C MET A 11 25.03 6.49 -12.17
N LEU A 12 24.15 6.97 -11.33
CA LEU A 12 23.97 6.56 -9.95
C LEU A 12 22.79 5.62 -9.86
N ARG A 13 22.83 4.65 -8.94
CA ARG A 13 21.76 3.68 -8.76
C ARG A 13 21.25 3.70 -7.33
N GLY A 14 19.94 3.83 -7.19
CA GLY A 14 19.21 3.76 -5.94
C GLY A 14 18.02 2.81 -6.03
N ILE A 15 17.09 2.99 -5.12
CA ILE A 15 15.84 2.22 -5.00
C ILE A 15 14.73 2.99 -5.72
N PRO A 16 14.09 2.44 -6.77
CA PRO A 16 12.94 3.07 -7.40
C PRO A 16 11.73 3.01 -6.46
N VAL A 17 11.11 4.15 -6.18
CA VAL A 17 9.97 4.23 -5.26
C VAL A 17 8.73 4.90 -5.83
N SER A 18 8.89 5.82 -6.77
CA SER A 18 7.78 6.45 -7.49
C SER A 18 8.12 6.55 -8.97
N GLN A 19 7.23 6.05 -9.80
CA GLN A 19 7.44 5.91 -11.23
C GLN A 19 7.45 7.27 -11.94
N GLY A 20 8.17 7.34 -13.04
CA GLY A 20 8.27 8.51 -13.92
C GLY A 20 9.72 8.82 -14.27
N VAL A 21 9.89 9.62 -15.33
CA VAL A 21 11.18 10.15 -15.72
C VAL A 21 11.10 11.68 -15.64
N SER A 22 12.08 12.28 -14.99
CA SER A 22 12.19 13.74 -14.95
C SER A 22 13.57 14.19 -15.36
N ARG A 23 13.62 15.32 -16.07
CA ARG A 23 14.86 15.98 -16.45
C ARG A 23 14.80 17.43 -16.01
N SER A 24 15.74 17.85 -15.19
CA SER A 24 15.89 19.25 -14.79
C SER A 24 17.26 19.49 -14.18
N ARG A 25 17.43 20.67 -13.57
CA ARG A 25 18.59 20.98 -12.75
C ARG A 25 18.40 20.49 -11.33
N VAL A 26 19.49 20.06 -10.71
CA VAL A 26 19.52 19.67 -9.31
C VAL A 26 19.44 20.89 -8.40
N VAL A 27 18.66 20.76 -7.34
CA VAL A 27 18.74 21.59 -6.14
C VAL A 27 19.07 20.66 -4.97
N VAL A 28 20.27 20.81 -4.43
CA VAL A 28 20.68 20.08 -3.22
C VAL A 28 20.13 20.81 -2.01
N LEU A 29 19.27 20.14 -1.26
CA LEU A 29 18.81 20.62 0.04
C LEU A 29 19.84 20.23 1.10
N ASP A 30 20.74 21.16 1.40
CA ASP A 30 21.68 21.01 2.50
C ASP A 30 20.96 21.39 3.81
N ARG A 31 20.44 20.41 4.51
CA ARG A 31 19.92 20.59 5.85
C ARG A 31 21.08 20.56 6.84
N THR A 32 21.62 21.70 7.14
CA THR A 32 22.36 21.86 8.39
C THR A 32 21.39 21.61 9.54
N ARG A 33 21.51 20.45 10.20
CA ARG A 33 20.80 20.21 11.46
C ARG A 33 21.10 21.38 12.39
N ILE A 34 20.05 21.96 12.96
CA ILE A 34 20.20 22.96 14.00
C ILE A 34 20.80 22.24 15.20
N ASP A 35 22.05 22.53 15.48
CA ASP A 35 22.81 22.07 16.65
C ASP A 35 23.07 23.30 17.53
N PRO A 36 22.18 23.58 18.50
CA PRO A 36 22.29 24.79 19.30
C PRO A 36 23.49 24.70 20.22
N ALA A 37 24.33 25.73 20.18
CA ALA A 37 25.45 25.84 21.13
C ALA A 37 24.95 25.90 22.57
N LYS A 38 25.67 25.28 23.49
CA LYS A 38 25.34 25.33 24.92
C LYS A 38 25.59 26.73 25.47
N TRP A 39 24.52 27.47 25.69
CA TRP A 39 24.55 28.77 26.34
C TRP A 39 23.93 28.68 27.74
N GLY A 40 24.64 29.19 28.73
CA GLY A 40 24.13 29.32 30.10
C GLY A 40 23.24 30.53 30.22
N ILE A 41 22.17 30.42 31.06
CA ILE A 41 21.27 31.50 31.43
C ILE A 41 21.50 31.93 32.90
N LEU A 42 20.98 33.10 33.25
CA LEU A 42 21.03 33.54 34.64
C LEU A 42 20.00 32.79 35.50
N GLU A 43 20.22 32.65 36.80
CA GLU A 43 19.30 32.00 37.74
C GLU A 43 17.90 32.66 37.78
N SER A 44 17.76 33.88 37.26
CA SER A 44 16.50 34.62 37.16
C SER A 44 15.67 34.24 35.92
N ASP A 45 16.26 33.59 34.90
CA ASP A 45 15.70 33.46 33.54
C ASP A 45 15.00 32.14 33.20
N PRO A 46 15.03 31.06 34.03
CA PRO A 46 14.37 29.79 33.69
C PRO A 46 12.88 29.89 33.38
N ALA A 47 12.16 30.83 34.04
CA ALA A 47 10.76 31.05 33.78
C ALA A 47 10.51 31.62 32.36
N ALA A 48 11.34 32.59 31.94
CA ALA A 48 11.26 33.18 30.61
C ALA A 48 11.62 32.17 29.49
N GLU A 49 12.63 31.34 29.72
CA GLU A 49 13.02 30.29 28.77
C GLU A 49 11.94 29.20 28.65
N LYS A 50 11.30 28.83 29.76
CA LYS A 50 10.16 27.92 29.75
C LYS A 50 8.98 28.50 28.95
N ASP A 51 8.66 29.79 29.14
CA ASP A 51 7.59 30.45 28.41
C ASP A 51 7.90 30.54 26.91
N ARG A 52 9.17 30.77 26.53
CA ARG A 52 9.63 30.69 25.14
C ARG A 52 9.41 29.31 24.56
N LEU A 53 9.82 28.25 25.25
CA LEU A 53 9.62 26.87 24.82
C LEU A 53 8.13 26.58 24.63
N GLN A 54 7.28 26.93 25.58
CA GLN A 54 5.84 26.72 25.46
C GLN A 54 5.22 27.47 24.28
N THR A 55 5.64 28.70 24.02
CA THR A 55 5.17 29.50 22.89
C THR A 55 5.54 28.84 21.57
N SER A 56 6.77 28.37 21.44
CA SER A 56 7.23 27.67 20.23
C SER A 56 6.56 26.30 20.03
N LEU A 57 6.27 25.56 21.10
CA LEU A 57 5.48 24.32 21.00
C LEU A 57 4.07 24.59 20.46
N VAL A 58 3.39 25.64 20.93
CA VAL A 58 2.06 26.04 20.44
C VAL A 58 2.11 26.46 18.96
N GLU A 59 3.11 27.25 18.58
CA GLU A 59 3.25 27.70 17.20
C GLU A 59 3.59 26.53 16.25
N THR A 60 4.50 25.63 16.65
CA THR A 60 4.83 24.42 15.90
C THR A 60 3.60 23.51 15.74
N ARG A 61 2.78 23.37 16.80
CA ARG A 61 1.49 22.65 16.71
C ARG A 61 0.58 23.21 15.63
N ARG A 62 0.45 24.54 15.59
CA ARG A 62 -0.37 25.23 14.58
C ARG A 62 0.17 24.95 13.15
N GLN A 63 1.48 24.96 12.97
CA GLN A 63 2.13 24.67 11.69
C GLN A 63 1.90 23.22 11.26
N ILE A 64 2.07 22.24 12.16
CA ILE A 64 1.83 20.82 11.88
C ILE A 64 0.37 20.59 11.46
N LEU A 65 -0.59 21.17 12.19
CA LEU A 65 -2.01 21.07 11.85
C LEU A 65 -2.34 21.68 10.47
N ALA A 66 -1.69 22.79 10.12
CA ALA A 66 -1.87 23.40 8.80
C ALA A 66 -1.34 22.52 7.65
N VAL A 67 -0.20 21.85 7.86
CA VAL A 67 0.37 20.88 6.90
C VAL A 67 -0.53 19.64 6.80
N GLN A 68 -0.99 19.13 7.94
CA GLN A 68 -1.91 17.99 8.00
C GLN A 68 -3.20 18.25 7.21
N GLU A 69 -3.81 19.44 7.39
CA GLU A 69 -5.04 19.78 6.68
C GLU A 69 -4.83 19.91 5.17
N ARG A 70 -3.75 20.55 4.73
CA ARG A 70 -3.37 20.60 3.30
C ARG A 70 -3.21 19.21 2.71
N LEU A 71 -2.52 18.32 3.43
CA LEU A 71 -2.31 16.96 2.96
C LEU A 71 -3.62 16.17 2.92
N ARG A 72 -4.50 16.40 3.89
CA ARG A 72 -5.84 15.80 3.92
C ARG A 72 -6.69 16.22 2.73
N GLU A 73 -6.64 17.51 2.36
CA GLU A 73 -7.34 18.03 1.18
C GLU A 73 -6.75 17.50 -0.14
N ALA A 74 -5.42 17.40 -0.23
CA ALA A 74 -4.73 17.01 -1.45
C ALA A 74 -4.69 15.50 -1.70
N LEU A 75 -4.44 14.70 -0.66
CA LEU A 75 -4.15 13.26 -0.78
C LEU A 75 -5.10 12.37 0.06
N GLY A 76 -5.89 12.97 0.95
CA GLY A 76 -6.82 12.25 1.81
C GLY A 76 -6.36 12.08 3.26
N ALA A 77 -7.25 11.51 4.09
CA ALA A 77 -7.05 11.45 5.54
C ALA A 77 -5.91 10.50 5.97
N LYS A 78 -5.60 9.47 5.16
CA LYS A 78 -4.58 8.47 5.52
C LYS A 78 -3.17 9.05 5.48
N GLU A 79 -2.85 9.73 4.41
CA GLU A 79 -1.55 10.37 4.21
C GLU A 79 -1.32 11.47 5.24
N ALA A 80 -2.41 12.10 5.71
CA ALA A 80 -2.39 13.09 6.79
C ALA A 80 -2.17 12.49 8.19
N GLN A 81 -2.49 11.21 8.43
CA GLN A 81 -2.33 10.56 9.74
C GLN A 81 -0.89 10.49 10.25
N ILE A 82 0.10 10.58 9.35
CA ILE A 82 1.51 10.63 9.76
C ILE A 82 1.77 11.79 10.72
N PHE A 83 1.05 12.90 10.57
CA PHE A 83 1.18 14.06 11.44
C PHE A 83 0.52 13.89 12.81
N ASP A 84 -0.35 12.90 13.01
CA ASP A 84 -0.87 12.56 14.34
C ASP A 84 0.27 12.07 15.25
N ALA A 85 1.23 11.32 14.68
CA ALA A 85 2.44 10.92 15.39
C ALA A 85 3.32 12.12 15.79
N HIS A 86 3.47 13.10 14.89
CA HIS A 86 4.22 14.33 15.17
C HIS A 86 3.53 15.16 16.27
N LEU A 87 2.20 15.24 16.28
CA LEU A 87 1.45 15.91 17.35
C LEU A 87 1.62 15.21 18.69
N LEU A 88 1.60 13.85 18.71
CA LEU A 88 1.85 13.08 19.93
C LEU A 88 3.26 13.32 20.49
N VAL A 89 4.28 13.38 19.63
CA VAL A 89 5.66 13.71 20.05
C VAL A 89 5.73 15.13 20.61
N LEU A 90 5.09 16.10 19.95
CA LEU A 90 5.07 17.50 20.38
C LEU A 90 4.38 17.70 21.74
N GLU A 91 3.39 16.88 22.04
CA GLU A 91 2.59 16.94 23.27
C GLU A 91 3.09 15.95 24.35
N ASP A 92 4.19 15.23 24.09
CA ASP A 92 4.73 14.23 25.03
C ASP A 92 5.19 14.89 26.34
N PRO A 93 4.51 14.60 27.47
CA PRO A 93 4.85 15.21 28.75
C PRO A 93 6.28 14.92 29.20
N MET A 94 6.82 13.73 28.89
CA MET A 94 8.15 13.33 29.31
C MET A 94 9.24 14.14 28.59
N LEU A 95 9.08 14.39 27.29
CA LEU A 95 9.98 15.21 26.49
C LEU A 95 9.99 16.66 27.01
N ILE A 96 8.79 17.22 27.25
CA ILE A 96 8.62 18.60 27.72
C ILE A 96 9.17 18.76 29.16
N GLU A 97 8.89 17.80 30.04
CA GLU A 97 9.39 17.83 31.42
C GLU A 97 10.92 17.73 31.46
N GLU A 98 11.52 16.86 30.64
CA GLU A 98 12.97 16.70 30.56
C GLU A 98 13.65 17.98 30.03
N ALA A 99 13.13 18.59 28.96
CA ALA A 99 13.62 19.88 28.48
C ALA A 99 13.46 20.98 29.55
N THR A 100 12.32 21.02 30.23
CA THR A 100 12.08 21.98 31.34
C THR A 100 13.04 21.72 32.51
N ARG A 101 13.40 20.47 32.78
CA ARG A 101 14.38 20.10 33.80
C ARG A 101 15.77 20.65 33.46
N PHE A 102 16.25 20.47 32.20
CA PHE A 102 17.52 21.04 31.76
C PHE A 102 17.57 22.57 31.90
N ILE A 103 16.48 23.27 31.50
CA ILE A 103 16.38 24.73 31.66
C ILE A 103 16.55 25.12 33.14
N ARG A 104 15.91 24.40 34.06
CA ARG A 104 15.85 24.77 35.46
C ARG A 104 17.11 24.35 36.25
N GLU A 105 17.61 23.13 36.00
CA GLU A 105 18.71 22.53 36.81
C GLU A 105 20.08 22.82 36.21
N ASP A 106 20.21 22.77 34.88
CA ASP A 106 21.46 23.01 34.18
C ASP A 106 21.62 24.47 33.72
N LEU A 107 20.61 25.31 33.94
CA LEU A 107 20.61 26.74 33.59
C LEU A 107 21.02 27.00 32.13
N VAL A 108 20.38 26.30 31.18
CA VAL A 108 20.65 26.40 29.75
C VAL A 108 19.46 26.98 29.00
N THR A 109 19.68 27.48 27.78
CA THR A 109 18.62 28.02 26.92
C THR A 109 17.62 26.94 26.50
N ALA A 110 16.40 27.37 26.12
CA ALA A 110 15.34 26.48 25.66
C ALA A 110 15.74 25.65 24.45
N GLU A 111 16.50 26.24 23.53
CA GLU A 111 17.01 25.56 22.33
C GLU A 111 17.92 24.38 22.69
N PHE A 112 18.93 24.62 23.54
CA PHE A 112 19.85 23.56 23.95
C PHE A 112 19.13 22.48 24.79
N ALA A 113 18.26 22.88 25.68
CA ALA A 113 17.50 21.97 26.54
C ALA A 113 16.59 21.02 25.72
N LEU A 114 15.90 21.54 24.71
CA LEU A 114 15.05 20.76 23.84
C LEU A 114 15.87 19.81 22.95
N HIS A 115 16.99 20.29 22.40
CA HIS A 115 17.89 19.48 21.60
C HIS A 115 18.42 18.27 22.39
N GLU A 116 18.98 18.50 23.59
CA GLU A 116 19.49 17.44 24.46
C GLU A 116 18.38 16.44 24.87
N ALA A 117 17.22 16.93 25.22
CA ALA A 117 16.08 16.07 25.57
C ALA A 117 15.69 15.18 24.37
N SER A 118 15.52 15.78 23.19
CA SER A 118 15.08 15.06 22.00
C SER A 118 16.12 14.03 21.52
N GLU A 119 17.41 14.35 21.50
CA GLU A 119 18.45 13.41 21.10
C GLU A 119 18.57 12.25 22.11
N LYS A 120 18.45 12.51 23.40
CA LYS A 120 18.43 11.46 24.43
C LYS A 120 17.31 10.44 24.19
N TYR A 121 16.10 10.90 23.87
CA TYR A 121 14.96 10.00 23.58
C TYR A 121 15.13 9.29 22.25
N ALA A 122 15.56 10.00 21.21
CA ALA A 122 15.78 9.42 19.88
C ALA A 122 16.88 8.35 19.90
N GLU A 123 17.99 8.58 20.63
CA GLU A 123 19.03 7.57 20.80
C GLU A 123 18.56 6.34 21.59
N ALA A 124 17.71 6.54 22.61
CA ALA A 124 17.17 5.43 23.39
C ALA A 124 16.29 4.51 22.53
N LEU A 125 15.47 5.09 21.64
CA LEU A 125 14.65 4.33 20.69
C LEU A 125 15.47 3.70 19.56
N GLY A 126 16.48 4.39 19.05
CA GLY A 126 17.34 3.89 17.97
C GLY A 126 18.29 2.75 18.37
N LYS A 127 18.46 2.46 19.67
CA LYS A 127 19.26 1.31 20.17
C LYS A 127 18.49 -0.01 20.17
N VAL A 128 17.18 0.05 19.95
CA VAL A 128 16.34 -1.15 19.86
C VAL A 128 16.32 -1.59 18.39
N ASP A 129 16.60 -2.86 18.13
CA ASP A 129 16.60 -3.44 16.78
C ASP A 129 15.16 -3.70 16.32
N ASP A 130 14.43 -2.59 16.11
CA ASP A 130 13.03 -2.55 15.69
C ASP A 130 12.83 -1.39 14.72
N SER A 131 12.36 -1.69 13.50
CA SER A 131 12.17 -0.69 12.46
C SER A 131 11.14 0.38 12.84
N TYR A 132 10.08 0.02 13.56
CA TYR A 132 9.06 0.95 14.02
C TYR A 132 9.60 1.96 15.03
N LEU A 133 10.44 1.50 15.99
CA LEU A 133 11.07 2.39 16.97
C LEU A 133 12.14 3.29 16.34
N SER A 134 12.80 2.80 15.31
CA SER A 134 13.73 3.61 14.51
C SER A 134 13.04 4.74 13.76
N GLU A 135 11.87 4.49 13.18
CA GLU A 135 11.03 5.53 12.54
C GLU A 135 10.55 6.55 13.57
N ARG A 136 10.15 6.12 14.77
CA ARG A 136 9.78 7.04 15.87
C ARG A 136 10.93 7.93 16.32
N ALA A 137 12.16 7.43 16.32
CA ALA A 137 13.34 8.25 16.62
C ALA A 137 13.54 9.36 15.56
N ALA A 138 13.23 9.09 14.30
CA ALA A 138 13.26 10.09 13.23
C ALA A 138 12.16 11.15 13.41
N ASP A 139 10.92 10.74 13.78
CA ASP A 139 9.82 11.65 14.08
C ASP A 139 10.15 12.63 15.21
N ILE A 140 10.76 12.13 16.30
CA ILE A 140 11.18 12.97 17.43
C ILE A 140 12.17 14.05 16.95
N ARG A 141 13.13 13.68 16.11
CA ARG A 141 14.11 14.63 15.58
C ARG A 141 13.48 15.65 14.65
N ASP A 142 12.56 15.23 13.78
CA ASP A 142 11.87 16.17 12.86
C ASP A 142 11.04 17.20 13.62
N VAL A 143 10.26 16.77 14.60
CA VAL A 143 9.46 17.66 15.45
C VAL A 143 10.36 18.60 16.26
N ALA A 144 11.44 18.08 16.86
CA ALA A 144 12.37 18.90 17.64
C ALA A 144 13.05 19.97 16.76
N GLN A 145 13.50 19.63 15.54
CA GLN A 145 14.10 20.58 14.61
C GLN A 145 13.15 21.71 14.22
N ARG A 146 11.85 21.43 14.10
CA ARG A 146 10.83 22.45 13.83
C ARG A 146 10.66 23.42 14.99
N VAL A 147 10.57 22.89 16.23
CA VAL A 147 10.50 23.73 17.41
C VAL A 147 11.76 24.56 17.59
N LEU A 148 12.95 23.98 17.30
CA LEU A 148 14.22 24.69 17.32
C LEU A 148 14.26 25.84 16.30
N ALA A 149 13.78 25.60 15.08
CA ALA A 149 13.70 26.65 14.07
C ALA A 149 12.82 27.83 14.53
N ASP A 150 11.67 27.53 15.13
CA ASP A 150 10.78 28.54 15.67
C ASP A 150 11.41 29.31 16.85
N LEU A 151 12.03 28.61 17.81
CA LEU A 151 12.76 29.22 18.94
C LEU A 151 13.86 30.18 18.47
N MET A 152 14.54 29.86 17.37
CA MET A 152 15.60 30.69 16.80
C MET A 152 15.08 31.76 15.83
N GLY A 153 13.74 31.88 15.66
CA GLY A 153 13.13 32.86 14.73
C GLY A 153 13.49 32.60 13.28
N GLN A 154 13.85 31.36 12.94
CA GLN A 154 14.10 30.93 11.57
C GLN A 154 12.78 30.50 10.94
N ALA A 155 12.56 30.84 9.68
CA ALA A 155 11.45 30.25 8.94
C ALA A 155 11.60 28.71 8.96
N PRO A 156 10.48 27.95 9.05
CA PRO A 156 10.56 26.50 8.91
C PRO A 156 11.40 26.18 7.68
N CYS A 157 12.55 25.49 7.89
CA CYS A 157 13.52 25.24 6.83
C CYS A 157 12.93 24.32 5.76
N THR A 158 12.19 24.89 4.85
CA THR A 158 11.87 24.25 3.58
C THR A 158 12.50 25.11 2.49
N GLY A 159 13.75 24.82 2.12
CA GLY A 159 14.33 25.32 0.88
C GLY A 159 13.47 25.00 -0.36
N LEU A 160 12.40 24.22 -0.16
CA LEU A 160 11.36 23.89 -1.13
C LEU A 160 10.38 25.04 -1.37
N ALA A 161 10.17 25.93 -0.39
CA ALA A 161 9.30 27.11 -0.57
C ALA A 161 9.97 28.21 -1.40
N ASP A 162 11.30 28.18 -1.51
CA ASP A 162 12.11 29.19 -2.23
C ASP A 162 12.46 28.77 -3.65
N LEU A 163 11.92 27.66 -4.14
CA LEU A 163 12.15 27.18 -5.50
C LEU A 163 11.55 28.17 -6.50
N THR A 164 12.39 28.71 -7.37
CA THR A 164 11.99 29.68 -8.41
C THR A 164 11.79 29.06 -9.79
N GLU A 165 12.33 27.87 -10.00
CA GLU A 165 12.26 27.12 -11.27
C GLU A 165 12.01 25.64 -10.99
N PRO A 166 11.33 24.91 -11.89
CA PRO A 166 11.16 23.46 -11.78
C PRO A 166 12.50 22.73 -11.72
N CYS A 167 12.67 21.87 -10.72
CA CYS A 167 13.95 21.21 -10.44
C CYS A 167 13.81 19.76 -10.00
N VAL A 168 14.93 19.04 -9.94
CA VAL A 168 15.08 17.77 -9.24
C VAL A 168 15.73 18.05 -7.88
N VAL A 169 15.03 17.67 -6.83
CA VAL A 169 15.50 17.89 -5.45
C VAL A 169 16.38 16.71 -5.02
N VAL A 170 17.51 17.02 -4.40
CA VAL A 170 18.44 16.04 -3.86
C VAL A 170 18.70 16.37 -2.39
N ALA A 171 18.57 15.38 -1.50
CA ALA A 171 18.75 15.56 -0.07
C ALA A 171 19.39 14.32 0.58
N HIS A 172 20.03 14.50 1.73
CA HIS A 172 20.46 13.35 2.54
C HIS A 172 19.23 12.49 2.92
N ASP A 173 18.20 13.14 3.45
CA ASP A 173 16.89 12.55 3.77
C ASP A 173 15.82 13.62 3.60
N LEU A 174 14.58 13.18 3.37
CA LEU A 174 13.40 14.04 3.29
C LEU A 174 12.41 13.62 4.35
N THR A 175 12.03 14.56 5.20
CA THR A 175 11.01 14.28 6.20
C THR A 175 9.62 14.20 5.55
N PRO A 176 8.65 13.58 6.23
CA PRO A 176 7.26 13.58 5.77
C PRO A 176 6.74 14.99 5.51
N SER A 177 7.18 15.93 6.34
CA SER A 177 6.80 17.33 6.24
C SER A 177 7.34 18.00 4.96
N ASP A 178 8.57 17.68 4.55
CA ASP A 178 9.15 18.21 3.33
C ASP A 178 8.39 17.68 2.12
N THR A 179 8.20 16.36 2.09
CA THR A 179 7.53 15.69 0.98
C THR A 179 6.07 16.18 0.84
N ALA A 180 5.38 16.39 1.96
CA ALA A 180 4.02 16.92 1.97
C ALA A 180 3.92 18.38 1.46
N MET A 181 5.01 19.13 1.52
CA MET A 181 5.08 20.52 1.05
C MET A 181 5.55 20.66 -0.40
N MET A 182 5.92 19.57 -1.07
CA MET A 182 6.34 19.59 -2.46
C MET A 182 5.18 19.97 -3.38
N ASP A 183 5.42 20.93 -4.25
CA ASP A 183 4.54 21.24 -5.37
C ASP A 183 5.03 20.43 -6.59
N PRO A 184 4.23 19.50 -7.14
CA PRO A 184 4.61 18.73 -8.33
C PRO A 184 4.94 19.57 -9.56
N ALA A 185 4.46 20.82 -9.62
CA ALA A 185 4.82 21.74 -10.68
C ALA A 185 6.26 22.28 -10.54
N MET A 186 6.80 22.31 -9.32
CA MET A 186 8.14 22.82 -9.03
C MET A 186 9.15 21.71 -8.75
N VAL A 187 8.72 20.62 -8.10
CA VAL A 187 9.55 19.44 -7.83
C VAL A 187 9.23 18.36 -8.85
N LEU A 188 9.98 18.32 -9.93
CA LEU A 188 9.78 17.36 -11.03
C LEU A 188 10.25 15.95 -10.68
N GLY A 189 11.04 15.80 -9.64
CA GLY A 189 11.54 14.56 -9.11
C GLY A 189 12.44 14.78 -7.91
N PHE A 190 12.70 13.74 -7.13
CA PHE A 190 13.67 13.85 -6.05
C PHE A 190 14.47 12.57 -5.81
N ALA A 191 15.65 12.74 -5.22
CA ALA A 191 16.51 11.63 -4.84
C ALA A 191 17.08 11.83 -3.43
N THR A 192 17.25 10.74 -2.66
CA THR A 192 17.82 10.79 -1.32
C THR A 192 18.97 9.83 -1.13
N GLU A 193 19.89 10.16 -0.22
CA GLU A 193 20.99 9.29 0.18
C GLU A 193 20.48 8.05 0.91
N VAL A 194 19.55 8.25 1.85
CA VAL A 194 18.91 7.20 2.64
C VAL A 194 17.46 6.99 2.25
N GLY A 195 16.87 5.90 2.68
CA GLY A 195 15.45 5.58 2.48
C GLY A 195 15.20 4.18 1.96
N SER A 196 13.96 3.73 2.07
CA SER A 196 13.50 2.41 1.65
C SER A 196 12.18 2.50 0.89
N ARG A 197 11.75 1.39 0.27
CA ARG A 197 10.45 1.32 -0.44
C ARG A 197 9.23 1.53 0.45
N THR A 198 9.39 1.28 1.74
CA THR A 198 8.34 1.36 2.76
C THR A 198 8.37 2.66 3.55
N SER A 199 9.39 3.51 3.38
CA SER A 199 9.51 4.77 4.11
C SER A 199 8.31 5.70 3.81
N HIS A 200 8.02 6.59 4.75
CA HIS A 200 6.97 7.61 4.59
C HIS A 200 7.20 8.50 3.36
N THR A 201 8.45 8.86 3.10
CA THR A 201 8.87 9.60 1.90
C THR A 201 8.49 8.86 0.61
N ALA A 202 8.69 7.54 0.57
CA ALA A 202 8.31 6.71 -0.57
C ALA A 202 6.79 6.63 -0.77
N ILE A 203 6.03 6.57 0.31
CA ILE A 203 4.56 6.55 0.28
C ILE A 203 4.03 7.87 -0.28
N LEU A 204 4.50 9.00 0.25
CA LEU A 204 4.09 10.33 -0.19
C LEU A 204 4.51 10.62 -1.64
N ALA A 205 5.71 10.20 -2.07
CA ALA A 205 6.16 10.34 -3.45
C ALA A 205 5.18 9.68 -4.43
N ARG A 206 4.75 8.45 -4.12
CA ARG A 206 3.75 7.73 -4.94
C ARG A 206 2.40 8.44 -4.96
N SER A 207 1.93 8.92 -3.81
CA SER A 207 0.65 9.62 -3.71
C SER A 207 0.66 10.95 -4.46
N LEU A 208 1.77 11.69 -4.43
CA LEU A 208 1.97 12.94 -5.18
C LEU A 208 2.31 12.70 -6.65
N ARG A 209 2.59 11.46 -7.05
CA ARG A 209 3.05 11.07 -8.39
C ARG A 209 4.33 11.80 -8.82
N ILE A 210 5.21 12.12 -7.87
CA ILE A 210 6.52 12.73 -8.14
C ILE A 210 7.53 11.59 -8.34
N PRO A 211 8.25 11.51 -9.47
CA PRO A 211 9.32 10.53 -9.71
C PRO A 211 10.35 10.58 -8.59
N ALA A 212 10.70 9.41 -8.00
CA ALA A 212 11.60 9.40 -6.86
C ALA A 212 12.52 8.17 -6.83
N VAL A 213 13.78 8.43 -6.44
CA VAL A 213 14.82 7.41 -6.24
C VAL A 213 15.42 7.61 -4.85
N LEU A 214 15.35 6.60 -3.98
CA LEU A 214 15.88 6.66 -2.63
C LEU A 214 17.11 5.77 -2.48
N GLY A 215 17.88 6.00 -1.40
CA GLY A 215 18.98 5.10 -1.04
C GLY A 215 20.16 5.13 -2.02
N LEU A 216 20.52 6.30 -2.55
CA LEU A 216 21.70 6.48 -3.40
C LEU A 216 23.03 6.26 -2.65
N GLY A 217 23.00 6.26 -1.29
CA GLY A 217 24.19 6.15 -0.47
C GLY A 217 25.18 7.29 -0.70
N GLU A 218 26.45 7.04 -0.46
CA GLU A 218 27.52 8.04 -0.61
C GLU A 218 27.59 8.69 -2.00
N ALA A 219 26.99 8.05 -3.02
CA ALA A 219 26.96 8.57 -4.39
C ALA A 219 26.22 9.91 -4.52
N ILE A 220 25.35 10.25 -3.56
CA ILE A 220 24.64 11.52 -3.55
C ILE A 220 25.58 12.74 -3.42
N SER A 221 26.73 12.57 -2.78
CA SER A 221 27.74 13.61 -2.62
C SER A 221 28.34 14.11 -3.94
N GLU A 222 28.09 13.39 -5.02
CA GLU A 222 28.54 13.76 -6.37
C GLU A 222 27.57 14.69 -7.11
N LEU A 223 26.35 14.88 -6.57
CA LEU A 223 25.33 15.76 -7.12
C LEU A 223 25.46 17.18 -6.55
N HIS A 224 25.50 18.17 -7.42
CA HIS A 224 25.67 19.57 -7.03
C HIS A 224 24.54 20.43 -7.60
N THR A 225 24.15 21.44 -6.83
CA THR A 225 23.12 22.38 -7.27
C THR A 225 23.49 23.04 -8.60
N GLY A 226 22.56 23.00 -9.55
CA GLY A 226 22.69 23.57 -10.89
C GLY A 226 23.14 22.57 -11.96
N GLU A 227 23.56 21.35 -11.59
CA GLU A 227 23.89 20.29 -12.56
C GLU A 227 22.61 19.80 -13.26
N SER A 228 22.76 19.39 -14.51
CA SER A 228 21.67 18.77 -15.27
C SER A 228 21.58 17.29 -14.90
N VAL A 229 20.39 16.85 -14.54
CA VAL A 229 20.16 15.42 -14.24
C VAL A 229 18.94 14.89 -14.97
N LEU A 230 18.97 13.58 -15.20
CA LEU A 230 17.81 12.79 -15.56
C LEU A 230 17.58 11.78 -14.44
N LEU A 231 16.39 11.79 -13.87
CA LEU A 231 15.95 10.88 -12.82
C LEU A 231 14.97 9.88 -13.40
N ASP A 232 15.27 8.60 -13.25
CA ASP A 232 14.44 7.47 -13.66
C ASP A 232 13.87 6.76 -12.44
N GLY A 233 12.66 7.12 -12.08
CA GLY A 233 11.91 6.52 -10.97
C GLY A 233 11.35 5.12 -11.28
N PHE A 234 11.45 4.63 -12.53
CA PHE A 234 11.09 3.24 -12.89
C PHE A 234 12.20 2.27 -12.52
N ASN A 235 13.44 2.60 -12.90
CA ASN A 235 14.59 1.71 -12.76
C ASN A 235 15.51 2.09 -11.60
N GLY A 236 15.28 3.25 -10.97
CA GLY A 236 16.07 3.73 -9.84
C GLY A 236 17.42 4.32 -10.24
N PHE A 237 17.50 5.00 -11.39
CA PHE A 237 18.73 5.65 -11.85
C PHE A 237 18.64 7.17 -11.74
N VAL A 238 19.77 7.77 -11.41
CA VAL A 238 20.01 9.22 -11.53
C VAL A 238 21.24 9.41 -12.40
N VAL A 239 21.04 10.03 -13.57
CA VAL A 239 22.11 10.26 -14.56
C VAL A 239 22.52 11.72 -14.49
N ILE A 240 23.79 11.97 -14.12
CA ILE A 240 24.39 13.31 -14.05
C ILE A 240 24.92 13.65 -15.44
N ASP A 241 24.66 14.88 -15.90
CA ASP A 241 25.06 15.39 -17.22
C ASP A 241 24.75 14.39 -18.37
N PRO A 242 23.46 13.99 -18.52
CA PRO A 242 23.07 12.97 -19.49
C PRO A 242 23.47 13.35 -20.91
N SER A 243 24.07 12.40 -21.64
CA SER A 243 24.47 12.56 -23.03
C SER A 243 23.25 12.71 -23.96
N GLU A 244 23.46 13.25 -25.17
CA GLU A 244 22.39 13.30 -26.19
C GLU A 244 21.83 11.91 -26.51
N GLN A 245 22.66 10.88 -26.47
CA GLN A 245 22.23 9.50 -26.68
C GLN A 245 21.31 9.03 -25.55
N THR A 246 21.70 9.24 -24.29
CA THR A 246 20.88 8.92 -23.12
C THR A 246 19.55 9.68 -23.14
N LEU A 247 19.58 11.00 -23.45
CA LEU A 247 18.38 11.79 -23.59
C LEU A 247 17.45 11.29 -24.70
N PHE A 248 18.00 10.83 -25.80
CA PHE A 248 17.22 10.24 -26.89
C PHE A 248 16.58 8.91 -26.48
N GLU A 249 17.35 8.04 -25.82
CA GLU A 249 16.85 6.74 -25.32
C GLU A 249 15.73 6.93 -24.29
N TYR A 250 15.90 7.86 -23.34
CA TYR A 250 14.85 8.18 -22.34
C TYR A 250 13.68 8.95 -22.94
N GLY A 251 13.90 9.78 -23.95
CA GLY A 251 12.83 10.41 -24.73
C GLY A 251 11.92 9.37 -25.37
N GLN A 252 12.51 8.35 -26.00
CA GLN A 252 11.77 7.23 -26.57
C GLN A 252 11.00 6.43 -25.50
N LEU A 253 11.57 6.27 -24.29
CA LEU A 253 10.88 5.59 -23.18
C LEU A 253 9.66 6.40 -22.70
N VAL A 254 9.77 7.72 -22.57
CA VAL A 254 8.66 8.61 -22.19
C VAL A 254 7.57 8.61 -23.25
N ASP A 255 7.92 8.80 -24.53
CA ASP A 255 6.96 8.78 -25.64
C ASP A 255 6.21 7.45 -25.71
N ARG A 256 6.94 6.37 -25.46
CA ARG A 256 6.36 5.03 -25.41
C ARG A 256 5.42 4.83 -24.24
N GLN A 257 5.79 5.34 -23.04
CA GLN A 257 4.95 5.27 -21.86
C GLN A 257 3.65 6.03 -22.07
N THR A 258 3.74 7.23 -22.63
CA THR A 258 2.56 8.04 -23.01
C THR A 258 1.69 7.29 -24.02
N SER A 259 2.29 6.66 -25.04
CA SER A 259 1.56 5.85 -26.01
C SER A 259 0.88 4.62 -25.38
N ILE A 260 1.51 4.01 -24.35
CA ILE A 260 0.88 2.93 -23.59
C ILE A 260 -0.33 3.47 -22.81
N GLU A 261 -0.18 4.57 -22.09
CA GLU A 261 -1.26 5.20 -21.31
C GLU A 261 -2.44 5.59 -22.21
N GLU A 262 -2.19 6.24 -23.35
CA GLU A 262 -3.21 6.55 -24.36
C GLU A 262 -3.93 5.28 -24.87
N SER A 263 -3.17 4.20 -25.11
CA SER A 263 -3.74 2.92 -25.56
C SER A 263 -4.61 2.27 -24.48
N LEU A 264 -4.27 2.44 -23.19
CA LEU A 264 -5.06 1.94 -22.07
C LEU A 264 -6.35 2.75 -21.88
N GLU A 265 -6.30 4.07 -22.10
CA GLU A 265 -7.50 4.93 -22.05
C GLU A 265 -8.52 4.54 -23.12
N VAL A 266 -8.07 4.21 -24.34
CA VAL A 266 -8.97 3.81 -25.44
C VAL A 266 -9.82 2.59 -25.08
N ILE A 267 -9.30 1.65 -24.30
CA ILE A 267 -9.99 0.41 -23.94
C ILE A 267 -10.68 0.49 -22.58
N HIS A 268 -10.73 1.67 -21.96
CA HIS A 268 -11.27 1.85 -20.60
C HIS A 268 -12.66 1.23 -20.45
N ASP A 269 -13.59 1.58 -21.31
CA ASP A 269 -15.00 1.12 -21.27
C ASP A 269 -15.22 -0.23 -21.96
N ASP A 270 -14.20 -0.78 -22.60
CA ASP A 270 -14.30 -2.06 -23.28
C ASP A 270 -14.39 -3.23 -22.31
N ALA A 271 -15.10 -4.27 -22.70
CA ALA A 271 -15.09 -5.53 -21.95
C ALA A 271 -13.72 -6.20 -21.99
N ALA A 272 -13.33 -6.85 -20.90
CA ALA A 272 -12.17 -7.73 -20.89
C ALA A 272 -12.53 -9.05 -21.60
N GLU A 273 -12.31 -9.09 -22.91
CA GLU A 273 -12.69 -10.18 -23.81
C GLU A 273 -11.50 -10.57 -24.66
N THR A 274 -11.18 -11.87 -24.74
CA THR A 274 -10.10 -12.39 -25.58
C THR A 274 -10.39 -12.20 -27.06
N LYS A 275 -9.37 -12.30 -27.92
CA LYS A 275 -9.53 -12.16 -29.38
C LYS A 275 -10.54 -13.13 -29.99
N ASP A 276 -10.69 -14.29 -29.38
CA ASP A 276 -11.64 -15.34 -29.78
C ASP A 276 -12.97 -15.28 -29.00
N GLY A 277 -13.28 -14.14 -28.36
CA GLY A 277 -14.62 -13.81 -27.82
C GLY A 277 -14.93 -14.39 -26.45
N HIS A 278 -13.93 -14.77 -25.65
CA HIS A 278 -14.16 -15.26 -24.30
C HIS A 278 -14.09 -14.09 -23.29
N ARG A 279 -15.19 -13.84 -22.59
CA ARG A 279 -15.29 -12.77 -21.60
C ARG A 279 -14.80 -13.20 -20.23
N ILE A 280 -14.05 -12.31 -19.59
CA ILE A 280 -13.56 -12.43 -18.22
C ILE A 280 -14.08 -11.23 -17.42
N VAL A 281 -14.59 -11.48 -16.22
CA VAL A 281 -14.91 -10.39 -15.29
C VAL A 281 -13.61 -9.84 -14.73
N LEU A 282 -13.39 -8.54 -14.87
CA LEU A 282 -12.19 -7.87 -14.36
C LEU A 282 -12.59 -6.86 -13.30
N SER A 283 -12.39 -7.23 -12.05
CA SER A 283 -12.79 -6.48 -10.85
C SER A 283 -11.59 -5.85 -10.16
N ALA A 284 -11.86 -4.93 -9.24
CA ALA A 284 -10.84 -4.28 -8.45
C ALA A 284 -10.78 -4.82 -7.00
N ASN A 285 -9.58 -4.83 -6.41
CA ASN A 285 -9.37 -5.02 -4.98
C ASN A 285 -9.31 -3.66 -4.30
N ILE A 286 -10.06 -3.48 -3.22
CA ILE A 286 -10.03 -2.27 -2.40
C ILE A 286 -9.83 -2.59 -0.92
N GLU A 287 -9.33 -1.61 -0.20
CA GLU A 287 -9.07 -1.70 1.24
C GLU A 287 -9.95 -0.73 2.03
N ARG A 288 -10.40 0.36 1.40
CA ARG A 288 -11.19 1.42 2.04
C ARG A 288 -12.32 1.89 1.14
N ALA A 289 -13.35 2.44 1.78
CA ALA A 289 -14.48 3.02 1.05
C ALA A 289 -14.09 4.25 0.18
N ALA A 290 -12.96 4.90 0.45
CA ALA A 290 -12.43 5.97 -0.38
C ALA A 290 -11.85 5.47 -1.71
N ASP A 291 -11.39 4.22 -1.78
CA ASP A 291 -10.75 3.65 -2.96
C ASP A 291 -11.75 3.45 -4.13
N VAL A 292 -13.05 3.61 -3.87
CA VAL A 292 -14.12 3.47 -4.88
C VAL A 292 -13.94 4.42 -6.06
N GLU A 293 -13.41 5.61 -5.85
CA GLU A 293 -13.13 6.56 -6.93
C GLU A 293 -12.11 6.00 -7.93
N GLY A 294 -11.07 5.32 -7.43
CA GLY A 294 -10.09 4.62 -8.26
C GLY A 294 -10.70 3.46 -9.05
N VAL A 295 -11.69 2.77 -8.47
CA VAL A 295 -12.43 1.70 -9.17
C VAL A 295 -13.24 2.26 -10.35
N LEU A 296 -13.95 3.36 -10.13
CA LEU A 296 -14.73 4.04 -11.18
C LEU A 296 -13.83 4.57 -12.31
N GLN A 297 -12.62 4.98 -12.00
CA GLN A 297 -11.66 5.55 -12.95
C GLN A 297 -10.84 4.52 -13.72
N CYS A 298 -10.74 3.27 -13.25
CA CYS A 298 -9.88 2.25 -13.88
C CYS A 298 -10.59 1.34 -14.88
N GLY A 299 -11.92 1.46 -15.03
CA GLY A 299 -12.72 0.63 -15.92
C GLY A 299 -12.88 -0.82 -15.44
N ALA A 300 -12.89 -1.05 -14.13
CA ALA A 300 -13.21 -2.34 -13.53
C ALA A 300 -14.72 -2.60 -13.55
N THR A 301 -15.10 -3.88 -13.53
CA THR A 301 -16.49 -4.33 -13.41
C THR A 301 -16.79 -4.64 -11.95
N GLY A 302 -16.80 -3.60 -11.09
CA GLY A 302 -17.08 -3.72 -9.67
C GLY A 302 -15.86 -4.08 -8.80
N VAL A 303 -16.15 -4.53 -7.58
CA VAL A 303 -15.15 -4.90 -6.56
C VAL A 303 -15.22 -6.40 -6.31
N GLY A 304 -14.16 -7.11 -6.69
CA GLY A 304 -14.02 -8.55 -6.45
C GLY A 304 -13.44 -8.89 -5.07
N LEU A 305 -12.84 -7.91 -4.40
CA LEU A 305 -12.38 -8.04 -3.01
C LEU A 305 -12.40 -6.69 -2.30
N PHE A 306 -13.32 -6.51 -1.35
CA PHE A 306 -13.22 -5.48 -0.35
C PHE A 306 -12.62 -6.07 0.92
N ARG A 307 -11.38 -5.68 1.25
CA ARG A 307 -10.67 -6.08 2.47
C ARG A 307 -11.16 -5.24 3.63
N THR A 308 -11.89 -5.85 4.56
CA THR A 308 -12.52 -5.12 5.67
C THR A 308 -11.60 -4.87 6.86
N GLU A 309 -10.40 -5.46 6.88
CA GLU A 309 -9.43 -5.37 7.98
C GLU A 309 -9.07 -3.94 8.33
N PHE A 310 -9.00 -3.06 7.33
CA PHE A 310 -8.64 -1.64 7.51
C PHE A 310 -9.65 -0.84 8.34
N LEU A 311 -10.87 -1.36 8.53
CA LEU A 311 -11.84 -0.78 9.46
C LEU A 311 -11.50 -1.09 10.92
N PHE A 312 -10.66 -2.08 11.18
CA PHE A 312 -10.34 -2.61 12.50
C PHE A 312 -8.91 -2.29 12.98
N ILE A 313 -8.01 -1.96 12.06
CA ILE A 313 -6.59 -1.73 12.38
C ILE A 313 -6.37 -0.27 12.86
N ASN A 314 -5.38 -0.07 13.75
CA ASN A 314 -4.90 1.23 14.23
C ASN A 314 -5.98 2.09 14.93
N ARG A 315 -6.81 1.46 15.75
CA ARG A 315 -7.84 2.15 16.52
C ARG A 315 -7.93 1.62 17.96
N SER A 316 -8.47 2.45 18.84
CA SER A 316 -8.67 2.10 20.25
C SER A 316 -9.88 1.21 20.51
N ASP A 317 -10.93 1.35 19.67
CA ASP A 317 -12.21 0.67 19.84
C ASP A 317 -12.56 -0.10 18.55
N LEU A 318 -13.32 -1.18 18.68
CA LEU A 318 -13.85 -1.90 17.55
C LEU A 318 -14.89 -1.05 16.79
N PRO A 319 -14.95 -1.12 15.43
CA PRO A 319 -15.96 -0.40 14.68
C PRO A 319 -17.34 -0.94 15.01
N ASP A 320 -18.27 -0.05 15.30
CA ASP A 320 -19.65 -0.41 15.54
C ASP A 320 -20.42 -0.76 14.25
N GLU A 321 -21.69 -1.17 14.38
CA GLU A 321 -22.52 -1.55 13.23
C GLU A 321 -22.77 -0.36 12.27
N GLU A 322 -22.94 0.86 12.80
CA GLU A 322 -23.22 2.03 11.97
C GLU A 322 -22.00 2.47 11.16
N GLU A 323 -20.82 2.44 11.76
CA GLU A 323 -19.58 2.78 11.09
C GLU A 323 -19.28 1.80 9.95
N GLN A 324 -19.41 0.50 10.22
CA GLN A 324 -19.23 -0.54 9.20
C GLN A 324 -20.29 -0.42 8.09
N PHE A 325 -21.55 -0.23 8.47
CA PHE A 325 -22.66 -0.02 7.52
C PHE A 325 -22.39 1.17 6.60
N ALA A 326 -21.96 2.31 7.14
CA ALA A 326 -21.68 3.51 6.35
C ALA A 326 -20.57 3.24 5.30
N ALA A 327 -19.51 2.51 5.68
CA ALA A 327 -18.43 2.14 4.78
C ALA A 327 -18.91 1.20 3.64
N TYR A 328 -19.64 0.14 4.00
CA TYR A 328 -20.14 -0.85 3.04
C TYR A 328 -21.20 -0.24 2.11
N ARG A 329 -22.11 0.55 2.66
CA ARG A 329 -23.13 1.28 1.89
C ARG A 329 -22.48 2.20 0.86
N LYS A 330 -21.50 3.01 1.25
CA LYS A 330 -20.81 3.95 0.35
C LYS A 330 -20.27 3.23 -0.88
N VAL A 331 -19.56 2.11 -0.69
CA VAL A 331 -19.00 1.34 -1.80
C VAL A 331 -20.09 0.72 -2.67
N THR A 332 -21.07 0.06 -2.04
CA THR A 332 -22.14 -0.65 -2.74
C THR A 332 -23.02 0.31 -3.55
N GLU A 333 -23.39 1.45 -2.97
CA GLU A 333 -24.21 2.47 -3.62
C GLU A 333 -23.49 3.16 -4.79
N SER A 334 -22.18 3.44 -4.62
CA SER A 334 -21.37 4.12 -5.65
C SER A 334 -21.12 3.25 -6.88
N LEU A 335 -21.10 1.92 -6.73
CA LEU A 335 -20.80 0.97 -7.81
C LEU A 335 -22.05 0.31 -8.40
N ALA A 336 -23.24 0.54 -7.83
CA ALA A 336 -24.45 -0.06 -8.35
C ALA A 336 -24.68 0.26 -9.85
N PRO A 337 -24.99 -0.71 -10.72
CA PRO A 337 -25.41 -2.09 -10.42
C PRO A 337 -24.27 -3.14 -10.35
N ASP A 338 -23.01 -2.73 -10.46
CA ASP A 338 -21.86 -3.62 -10.48
C ASP A 338 -21.67 -4.34 -9.13
N PRO A 339 -21.10 -5.56 -9.13
CA PRO A 339 -20.96 -6.36 -7.91
C PRO A 339 -19.90 -5.81 -6.97
N VAL A 340 -20.19 -5.93 -5.66
CA VAL A 340 -19.24 -5.64 -4.58
C VAL A 340 -19.14 -6.87 -3.68
N ILE A 341 -17.98 -7.53 -3.66
CA ILE A 341 -17.71 -8.68 -2.82
C ILE A 341 -17.02 -8.20 -1.54
N ILE A 342 -17.73 -8.30 -0.43
CA ILE A 342 -17.21 -7.96 0.90
C ILE A 342 -16.66 -9.22 1.55
N ARG A 343 -15.35 -9.23 1.81
CA ARG A 343 -14.71 -10.27 2.62
C ARG A 343 -14.95 -9.96 4.09
N THR A 344 -15.49 -10.92 4.84
CA THR A 344 -15.56 -10.78 6.28
C THR A 344 -14.16 -10.75 6.88
N LEU A 345 -14.07 -10.29 8.12
CA LEU A 345 -12.81 -10.00 8.81
C LEU A 345 -11.76 -11.10 8.65
N ASP A 346 -10.55 -10.71 8.22
CA ASP A 346 -9.38 -11.58 8.08
C ASP A 346 -8.18 -11.02 8.86
N LEU A 347 -8.31 -10.90 10.16
CA LEU A 347 -7.25 -10.50 11.09
C LEU A 347 -6.99 -11.57 12.14
N GLY A 348 -5.77 -11.60 12.64
CA GLY A 348 -5.42 -12.36 13.85
C GLY A 348 -5.88 -11.64 15.12
N GLY A 349 -6.15 -12.40 16.16
CA GLY A 349 -6.59 -11.88 17.45
C GLY A 349 -5.59 -10.92 18.10
N ASP A 350 -4.30 -11.09 17.83
CA ASP A 350 -3.19 -10.25 18.28
C ASP A 350 -3.29 -8.79 17.77
N LYS A 351 -3.85 -8.59 16.58
CA LYS A 351 -4.01 -7.27 15.95
C LYS A 351 -5.34 -6.58 16.29
N LEU A 352 -6.37 -7.36 16.61
CA LEU A 352 -7.71 -6.85 16.96
C LEU A 352 -7.82 -6.42 18.40
N LEU A 353 -7.18 -7.15 19.28
CA LEU A 353 -7.40 -7.06 20.71
C LEU A 353 -6.16 -6.50 21.42
N SER A 354 -5.60 -5.38 20.90
CA SER A 354 -4.53 -4.65 21.58
C SER A 354 -4.86 -4.31 23.05
N HIS A 355 -6.12 -4.40 23.44
CA HIS A 355 -6.63 -4.20 24.80
C HIS A 355 -6.87 -5.50 25.60
N VAL A 356 -6.80 -6.66 24.97
CA VAL A 356 -6.91 -7.96 25.64
C VAL A 356 -5.53 -8.61 25.59
N ASN A 357 -5.02 -9.05 26.75
CA ASN A 357 -3.78 -9.85 26.83
C ASN A 357 -4.00 -11.20 26.12
N VAL A 358 -3.94 -11.21 24.80
CA VAL A 358 -3.86 -12.42 24.00
C VAL A 358 -2.42 -12.88 24.05
N ALA A 359 -2.20 -14.13 24.46
CA ALA A 359 -0.86 -14.70 24.44
C ALA A 359 -0.31 -14.66 23.01
N GLU A 360 0.92 -14.17 22.85
CA GLU A 360 1.60 -14.11 21.56
C GLU A 360 1.64 -15.51 20.92
N GLU A 361 1.05 -15.66 19.75
CA GLU A 361 1.04 -16.93 19.03
C GLU A 361 2.38 -17.16 18.33
N MET A 362 2.94 -18.35 18.47
CA MET A 362 4.20 -18.72 17.80
C MET A 362 4.08 -18.75 16.27
N ASN A 363 2.88 -18.96 15.73
CA ASN A 363 2.59 -19.03 14.30
C ASN A 363 1.26 -18.33 13.98
N PRO A 364 1.21 -16.99 14.00
CA PRO A 364 -0.04 -16.22 13.84
C PRO A 364 -0.79 -16.54 12.54
N PHE A 365 -0.07 -16.79 11.45
CA PHE A 365 -0.68 -17.17 10.17
C PHE A 365 -1.44 -18.52 10.21
N LEU A 366 -1.05 -19.42 11.10
CA LEU A 366 -1.70 -20.72 11.30
C LEU A 366 -2.64 -20.72 12.52
N GLY A 367 -2.76 -19.60 13.20
CA GLY A 367 -3.40 -19.45 14.49
C GLY A 367 -4.87 -19.03 14.45
N TRP A 368 -5.23 -18.25 15.45
CA TRP A 368 -6.58 -17.77 15.73
C TRP A 368 -6.86 -16.48 14.95
N ARG A 369 -7.31 -16.64 13.71
CA ARG A 369 -7.58 -15.54 12.77
C ARG A 369 -8.82 -15.81 11.92
N ALA A 370 -9.29 -14.77 11.25
CA ALA A 370 -10.33 -14.82 10.23
C ALA A 370 -11.61 -15.53 10.72
N ILE A 371 -12.15 -16.46 9.94
CA ILE A 371 -13.38 -17.18 10.30
C ILE A 371 -13.27 -17.91 11.64
N ARG A 372 -12.10 -18.42 12.03
CA ARG A 372 -11.89 -19.10 13.31
C ARG A 372 -12.13 -18.17 14.48
N LEU A 373 -11.60 -16.94 14.39
CA LEU A 373 -11.85 -15.87 15.35
C LEU A 373 -13.31 -15.45 15.33
N CYS A 374 -13.88 -15.21 14.16
CA CYS A 374 -15.27 -14.78 13.98
C CYS A 374 -16.29 -15.77 14.57
N LEU A 375 -16.05 -17.06 14.43
CA LEU A 375 -16.93 -18.10 14.98
C LEU A 375 -16.84 -18.21 16.51
N GLN A 376 -15.74 -17.77 17.12
CA GLN A 376 -15.55 -17.73 18.55
C GLN A 376 -16.05 -16.42 19.15
N GLU A 377 -15.70 -15.28 18.54
CA GLU A 377 -16.15 -13.92 18.91
C GLU A 377 -17.44 -13.57 18.15
N LYS A 378 -18.52 -14.25 18.47
CA LYS A 378 -19.78 -14.18 17.72
C LYS A 378 -20.39 -12.80 17.67
N ASP A 379 -20.23 -11.97 18.70
CA ASP A 379 -20.79 -10.63 18.74
C ASP A 379 -20.08 -9.69 17.76
N LEU A 380 -18.75 -9.80 17.66
CA LEU A 380 -17.96 -9.14 16.64
C LEU A 380 -18.45 -9.51 15.23
N PHE A 381 -18.62 -10.80 14.99
CA PHE A 381 -19.04 -11.31 13.69
C PHE A 381 -20.49 -10.92 13.35
N ARG A 382 -21.42 -10.97 14.31
CA ARG A 382 -22.81 -10.50 14.13
C ARG A 382 -22.86 -9.03 13.77
N THR A 383 -22.09 -8.18 14.47
CA THR A 383 -21.99 -6.73 14.15
C THR A 383 -21.60 -6.53 12.69
N GLN A 384 -20.58 -7.25 12.20
CA GLN A 384 -20.15 -7.16 10.81
C GLN A 384 -21.22 -7.68 9.83
N LEU A 385 -21.79 -8.88 10.08
CA LEU A 385 -22.79 -9.48 9.20
C LEU A 385 -24.06 -8.63 9.11
N ARG A 386 -24.54 -8.06 10.21
CA ARG A 386 -25.68 -7.13 10.23
C ARG A 386 -25.37 -5.87 9.39
N ALA A 387 -24.21 -5.26 9.57
CA ALA A 387 -23.79 -4.10 8.78
C ALA A 387 -23.76 -4.42 7.27
N ILE A 388 -23.22 -5.58 6.88
CA ILE A 388 -23.17 -6.03 5.47
C ILE A 388 -24.59 -6.26 4.94
N LEU A 389 -25.45 -6.97 5.68
CA LEU A 389 -26.84 -7.20 5.28
C LEU A 389 -27.60 -5.89 5.09
N ARG A 390 -27.48 -4.93 6.00
CA ARG A 390 -28.10 -3.60 5.88
C ARG A 390 -27.62 -2.85 4.63
N ALA A 391 -26.35 -2.99 4.28
CA ALA A 391 -25.79 -2.36 3.08
C ALA A 391 -26.28 -3.01 1.77
N SER A 392 -26.77 -4.25 1.81
CA SER A 392 -27.16 -5.02 0.61
C SER A 392 -28.34 -4.44 -0.19
N VAL A 393 -29.17 -3.57 0.42
CA VAL A 393 -30.30 -2.92 -0.29
C VAL A 393 -29.85 -1.81 -1.23
N PHE A 394 -28.59 -1.38 -1.17
CA PHE A 394 -28.07 -0.26 -1.94
C PHE A 394 -27.39 -0.68 -3.26
N GLY A 395 -27.25 -1.98 -3.53
CA GLY A 395 -26.66 -2.48 -4.77
C GLY A 395 -26.40 -3.99 -4.75
N ASN A 396 -25.58 -4.46 -5.68
CA ASN A 396 -25.26 -5.89 -5.86
C ASN A 396 -24.13 -6.32 -4.91
N LEU A 397 -24.46 -6.52 -3.65
CA LEU A 397 -23.51 -6.91 -2.61
C LEU A 397 -23.45 -8.43 -2.45
N LYS A 398 -22.25 -8.98 -2.28
CA LYS A 398 -21.98 -10.40 -2.01
C LYS A 398 -21.11 -10.54 -0.77
N ILE A 399 -21.25 -11.65 -0.04
CA ILE A 399 -20.46 -11.96 1.16
C ILE A 399 -19.45 -13.05 0.83
N MET A 400 -18.22 -12.90 1.27
CA MET A 400 -17.16 -13.89 1.12
C MET A 400 -16.51 -14.21 2.47
N TYR A 401 -16.51 -15.50 2.86
CA TYR A 401 -15.85 -15.95 4.07
C TYR A 401 -14.40 -16.34 3.80
N PRO A 402 -13.42 -15.75 4.51
CA PRO A 402 -12.00 -16.11 4.41
C PRO A 402 -11.65 -17.34 5.23
N MET A 403 -10.50 -17.94 4.97
CA MET A 403 -9.84 -18.99 5.76
C MET A 403 -10.70 -20.23 6.06
N ILE A 404 -11.69 -20.51 5.23
CA ILE A 404 -12.48 -21.75 5.34
C ILE A 404 -11.57 -22.95 5.08
N SER A 405 -11.59 -23.91 5.99
CA SER A 405 -10.83 -25.16 5.88
C SER A 405 -11.72 -26.41 5.81
N GLY A 406 -13.00 -26.29 6.19
CA GLY A 406 -13.97 -27.36 6.23
C GLY A 406 -15.41 -26.88 6.02
N VAL A 407 -16.31 -27.83 5.76
CA VAL A 407 -17.75 -27.55 5.56
C VAL A 407 -18.39 -27.06 6.86
N GLU A 408 -17.95 -27.55 8.00
CA GLU A 408 -18.50 -27.21 9.31
C GLU A 408 -18.33 -25.71 9.64
N GLU A 409 -17.19 -25.12 9.25
CA GLU A 409 -16.94 -23.69 9.45
C GLU A 409 -17.89 -22.85 8.58
N LEU A 410 -18.10 -23.24 7.32
CA LEU A 410 -19.05 -22.60 6.43
C LEU A 410 -20.48 -22.69 6.96
N GLU A 411 -20.92 -23.87 7.41
CA GLU A 411 -22.26 -24.06 7.96
C GLU A 411 -22.46 -23.26 9.25
N ALA A 412 -21.45 -23.21 10.14
CA ALA A 412 -21.51 -22.39 11.35
C ALA A 412 -21.60 -20.88 11.04
N ALA A 413 -20.88 -20.40 10.03
CA ALA A 413 -20.97 -19.01 9.57
C ALA A 413 -22.36 -18.69 9.00
N ASN A 414 -22.91 -19.59 8.20
CA ASN A 414 -24.26 -19.42 7.63
C ASN A 414 -25.36 -19.41 8.72
N VAL A 415 -25.22 -20.23 9.78
CA VAL A 415 -26.15 -20.17 10.92
C VAL A 415 -26.15 -18.78 11.56
N LEU A 416 -24.98 -18.19 11.81
CA LEU A 416 -24.90 -16.83 12.36
C LEU A 416 -25.44 -15.77 11.41
N LEU A 417 -25.27 -15.93 10.10
CA LEU A 417 -25.85 -15.04 9.11
C LEU A 417 -27.38 -15.11 9.12
N ASP A 418 -27.93 -16.32 9.24
CA ASP A 418 -29.39 -16.51 9.30
C ASP A 418 -29.97 -15.94 10.61
N GLU A 419 -29.28 -16.11 11.74
CA GLU A 419 -29.64 -15.42 13.00
C GLU A 419 -29.69 -13.89 12.82
N CYS A 420 -28.71 -13.31 12.11
CA CYS A 420 -28.68 -11.86 11.82
C CYS A 420 -29.85 -11.45 10.91
N ARG A 421 -30.20 -12.25 9.90
CA ARG A 421 -31.38 -12.00 9.05
C ARG A 421 -32.68 -12.01 9.87
N GLU A 422 -32.84 -12.95 10.78
CA GLU A 422 -34.01 -13.02 11.68
C GLU A 422 -34.08 -11.78 12.57
N GLN A 423 -32.98 -11.38 13.19
CA GLN A 423 -32.92 -10.19 14.02
C GLN A 423 -33.31 -8.92 13.25
N LEU A 424 -32.77 -8.71 12.04
CA LEU A 424 -33.09 -7.55 11.23
C LEU A 424 -34.57 -7.53 10.79
N ARG A 425 -35.17 -8.71 10.50
CA ARG A 425 -36.61 -8.80 10.20
C ARG A 425 -37.46 -8.43 11.40
N ASP A 426 -37.11 -8.91 12.60
CA ASP A 426 -37.85 -8.62 13.83
C ASP A 426 -37.77 -7.13 14.19
N GLU A 427 -36.62 -6.49 13.88
CA GLU A 427 -36.41 -5.07 14.06
C GLU A 427 -37.04 -4.21 12.96
N GLY A 428 -37.53 -4.83 11.87
CA GLY A 428 -38.07 -4.11 10.71
C GLY A 428 -37.04 -3.39 9.86
N VAL A 429 -35.76 -3.81 9.93
CA VAL A 429 -34.64 -3.24 9.16
C VAL A 429 -34.54 -3.96 7.81
N ALA A 430 -34.50 -3.18 6.72
CA ALA A 430 -34.45 -3.72 5.37
C ALA A 430 -33.06 -4.30 5.02
N PHE A 431 -33.06 -5.44 4.32
CA PHE A 431 -31.89 -6.07 3.70
C PHE A 431 -32.33 -6.88 2.46
N ALA A 432 -31.39 -7.22 1.57
CA ALA A 432 -31.67 -8.09 0.44
C ALA A 432 -31.69 -9.56 0.89
N GLU A 433 -32.77 -10.27 0.58
CA GLU A 433 -32.95 -11.67 1.02
C GLU A 433 -32.05 -12.66 0.27
N ASP A 434 -31.63 -12.32 -0.94
CA ASP A 434 -30.91 -13.16 -1.90
C ASP A 434 -29.40 -12.81 -2.01
N VAL A 435 -28.83 -12.24 -0.94
CA VAL A 435 -27.37 -11.96 -0.90
C VAL A 435 -26.58 -13.24 -1.16
N GLU A 436 -25.77 -13.23 -2.22
CA GLU A 436 -24.92 -14.35 -2.59
C GLU A 436 -23.76 -14.54 -1.61
N ILE A 437 -23.54 -15.78 -1.22
CA ILE A 437 -22.46 -16.18 -0.31
C ILE A 437 -21.41 -16.95 -1.10
N GLY A 438 -20.16 -16.58 -0.94
CA GLY A 438 -19.00 -17.29 -1.46
C GLY A 438 -17.97 -17.61 -0.39
N VAL A 439 -16.97 -18.38 -0.79
CA VAL A 439 -15.85 -18.80 0.05
C VAL A 439 -14.55 -18.40 -0.62
N MET A 440 -13.63 -17.84 0.16
CA MET A 440 -12.24 -17.71 -0.27
C MET A 440 -11.55 -19.07 -0.16
N ILE A 441 -11.08 -19.57 -1.30
CA ILE A 441 -10.30 -20.80 -1.36
C ILE A 441 -8.82 -20.43 -1.25
N GLU A 442 -8.30 -20.54 -0.05
CA GLU A 442 -6.94 -20.12 0.29
C GLU A 442 -6.23 -21.11 1.24
N THR A 443 -6.92 -22.14 1.67
CA THR A 443 -6.33 -23.29 2.34
C THR A 443 -6.28 -24.50 1.39
N PRO A 444 -5.22 -25.31 1.40
CA PRO A 444 -5.16 -26.53 0.57
C PRO A 444 -6.31 -27.49 0.86
N SER A 445 -6.79 -27.55 2.12
CA SER A 445 -7.93 -28.38 2.50
C SER A 445 -9.21 -27.95 1.79
N ALA A 446 -9.51 -26.64 1.73
CA ALA A 446 -10.67 -26.11 1.02
C ALA A 446 -10.62 -26.43 -0.49
N ALA A 447 -9.44 -26.25 -1.12
CA ALA A 447 -9.26 -26.62 -2.52
C ALA A 447 -9.52 -28.11 -2.78
N MET A 448 -9.09 -28.99 -1.87
CA MET A 448 -9.31 -30.44 -1.98
C MET A 448 -10.75 -30.88 -1.77
N ILE A 449 -11.54 -30.11 -1.01
CA ILE A 449 -12.98 -30.38 -0.78
C ILE A 449 -13.89 -29.39 -1.54
N ALA A 450 -13.38 -28.72 -2.55
CA ALA A 450 -14.10 -27.69 -3.29
C ALA A 450 -15.44 -28.20 -3.86
N ASP A 451 -15.52 -29.45 -4.27
CA ASP A 451 -16.80 -30.10 -4.68
C ASP A 451 -17.87 -30.06 -3.57
N SER A 452 -17.49 -30.29 -2.33
CA SER A 452 -18.41 -30.25 -1.19
C SER A 452 -18.81 -28.82 -0.82
N LEU A 453 -17.90 -27.85 -0.94
CA LEU A 453 -18.16 -26.44 -0.72
C LEU A 453 -19.03 -25.85 -1.82
N ALA A 454 -18.80 -26.20 -3.10
CA ALA A 454 -19.54 -25.70 -4.26
C ALA A 454 -21.06 -25.94 -4.20
N ARG A 455 -21.49 -27.00 -3.50
CA ARG A 455 -22.93 -27.29 -3.29
C ARG A 455 -23.62 -26.31 -2.33
N ARG A 456 -22.86 -25.50 -1.60
CA ARG A 456 -23.33 -24.68 -0.48
C ARG A 456 -23.14 -23.17 -0.70
N VAL A 457 -22.42 -22.79 -1.76
CA VAL A 457 -22.09 -21.40 -2.06
C VAL A 457 -22.44 -21.02 -3.48
N LYS A 458 -22.37 -19.73 -3.81
CA LYS A 458 -22.67 -19.20 -5.14
C LYS A 458 -21.43 -18.89 -5.96
N PHE A 459 -20.27 -18.81 -5.32
CA PHE A 459 -19.00 -18.55 -5.99
C PHE A 459 -17.80 -18.96 -5.12
N PHE A 460 -16.67 -19.11 -5.80
CA PHE A 460 -15.36 -19.18 -5.19
C PHE A 460 -14.52 -17.98 -5.59
N SER A 461 -13.69 -17.49 -4.66
CA SER A 461 -12.60 -16.58 -4.95
C SER A 461 -11.30 -17.16 -4.39
N ILE A 462 -10.31 -17.39 -5.25
CA ILE A 462 -9.07 -18.02 -4.82
C ILE A 462 -8.12 -16.95 -4.28
N GLY A 463 -7.80 -17.04 -2.99
CA GLY A 463 -6.78 -16.23 -2.31
C GLY A 463 -5.40 -16.81 -2.54
N THR A 464 -4.79 -16.54 -3.70
CA THR A 464 -3.52 -17.18 -4.10
C THR A 464 -2.38 -16.91 -3.14
N ASN A 465 -2.37 -15.75 -2.46
CA ASN A 465 -1.31 -15.40 -1.53
C ASN A 465 -1.19 -16.42 -0.38
N ASP A 466 -2.30 -16.69 0.29
CA ASP A 466 -2.36 -17.62 1.41
C ASP A 466 -2.37 -19.08 0.92
N LEU A 467 -3.02 -19.37 -0.22
CA LEU A 467 -3.00 -20.72 -0.80
C LEU A 467 -1.56 -21.17 -1.11
N ILE A 468 -0.74 -20.32 -1.70
CA ILE A 468 0.67 -20.63 -2.01
C ILE A 468 1.46 -20.79 -0.70
N GLN A 469 1.30 -19.85 0.24
CA GLN A 469 1.97 -19.87 1.53
C GLN A 469 1.70 -21.19 2.29
N TYR A 470 0.44 -21.59 2.39
CA TYR A 470 0.07 -22.79 3.12
C TYR A 470 0.39 -24.08 2.36
N ALA A 471 0.24 -24.10 1.04
CA ALA A 471 0.52 -25.28 0.24
C ALA A 471 2.01 -25.60 0.15
N LEU A 472 2.87 -24.57 0.10
CA LEU A 472 4.32 -24.73 0.07
C LEU A 472 4.96 -24.67 1.47
N ALA A 473 4.19 -24.36 2.53
CA ALA A 473 4.67 -24.15 3.89
C ALA A 473 5.78 -23.09 3.96
N VAL A 474 5.60 -21.97 3.25
CA VAL A 474 6.57 -20.87 3.13
C VAL A 474 5.92 -19.59 3.62
N ASP A 475 6.53 -18.96 4.62
CA ASP A 475 6.16 -17.61 5.01
C ASP A 475 6.76 -16.60 4.01
N ARG A 476 5.88 -15.95 3.24
CA ARG A 476 6.27 -14.96 2.20
C ARG A 476 6.92 -13.70 2.77
N LEU A 477 6.73 -13.42 4.07
CA LEU A 477 7.33 -12.26 4.76
C LEU A 477 8.72 -12.57 5.32
N ASN A 478 9.11 -13.85 5.39
CA ASN A 478 10.42 -14.25 5.86
C ASN A 478 11.45 -14.16 4.73
N GLU A 479 12.29 -13.13 4.75
CA GLU A 479 13.29 -12.84 3.71
C GLU A 479 14.23 -14.02 3.40
N LYS A 480 14.49 -14.89 4.38
CA LYS A 480 15.39 -16.05 4.21
C LYS A 480 14.78 -17.14 3.32
N ILE A 481 13.48 -17.28 3.32
CA ILE A 481 12.76 -18.36 2.62
C ILE A 481 11.76 -17.85 1.57
N ALA A 482 11.52 -16.53 1.49
CA ALA A 482 10.59 -15.95 0.51
C ALA A 482 10.86 -16.36 -0.95
N HIS A 483 12.13 -16.70 -1.27
CA HIS A 483 12.52 -17.21 -2.58
C HIS A 483 11.91 -18.60 -2.92
N LEU A 484 11.36 -19.32 -1.94
CA LEU A 484 10.64 -20.57 -2.13
C LEU A 484 9.14 -20.36 -2.40
N TYR A 485 8.66 -19.14 -2.25
CA TYR A 485 7.29 -18.77 -2.60
C TYR A 485 7.16 -18.70 -4.11
N GLU A 486 6.60 -19.77 -4.72
CA GLU A 486 6.61 -19.99 -6.16
C GLU A 486 5.16 -20.09 -6.70
N PRO A 487 4.61 -19.00 -7.29
CA PRO A 487 3.24 -18.99 -7.79
C PRO A 487 2.97 -19.99 -8.93
N THR A 488 3.98 -20.28 -9.75
CA THR A 488 3.87 -21.22 -10.89
C THR A 488 4.19 -22.67 -10.51
N HIS A 489 4.27 -22.96 -9.20
CA HIS A 489 4.51 -24.32 -8.74
C HIS A 489 3.38 -25.27 -9.21
N PRO A 490 3.68 -26.44 -9.81
CA PRO A 490 2.66 -27.36 -10.37
C PRO A 490 1.58 -27.75 -9.36
N GLY A 491 1.96 -27.93 -8.08
CA GLY A 491 1.01 -28.21 -7.01
C GLY A 491 -0.03 -27.10 -6.81
N ILE A 492 0.39 -25.83 -6.93
CA ILE A 492 -0.51 -24.67 -6.82
C ILE A 492 -1.48 -24.63 -8.00
N LEU A 493 -0.96 -24.80 -9.22
CA LEU A 493 -1.78 -24.81 -10.43
C LEU A 493 -2.82 -25.94 -10.43
N ARG A 494 -2.47 -27.10 -9.90
CA ARG A 494 -3.39 -28.23 -9.73
C ARG A 494 -4.46 -27.94 -8.69
N LEU A 495 -4.14 -27.23 -7.58
CA LEU A 495 -5.14 -26.81 -6.59
C LEU A 495 -6.10 -25.76 -7.18
N ILE A 496 -5.58 -24.79 -7.92
CA ILE A 496 -6.41 -23.81 -8.66
C ILE A 496 -7.33 -24.56 -9.65
N LYS A 497 -6.78 -25.44 -10.45
CA LYS A 497 -7.56 -26.21 -11.43
C LYS A 497 -8.64 -27.07 -10.79
N ALA A 498 -8.34 -27.76 -9.71
CA ALA A 498 -9.32 -28.56 -8.98
C ALA A 498 -10.47 -27.70 -8.45
N THR A 499 -10.18 -26.50 -7.95
CA THR A 499 -11.18 -25.54 -7.49
C THR A 499 -12.07 -25.05 -8.64
N VAL A 500 -11.46 -24.69 -9.77
CA VAL A 500 -12.19 -24.24 -10.98
C VAL A 500 -13.10 -25.36 -11.50
N ASP A 501 -12.60 -26.59 -11.58
CA ASP A 501 -13.38 -27.75 -12.07
C ASP A 501 -14.56 -28.05 -11.16
N ALA A 502 -14.35 -27.99 -9.83
CA ALA A 502 -15.43 -28.16 -8.87
C ALA A 502 -16.49 -27.06 -9.02
N GLY A 503 -16.10 -25.80 -9.18
CA GLY A 503 -17.01 -24.69 -9.47
C GLY A 503 -17.84 -24.92 -10.73
N GLN A 504 -17.19 -25.25 -11.82
CA GLN A 504 -17.84 -25.53 -13.11
C GLN A 504 -18.82 -26.72 -13.04
N ALA A 505 -18.42 -27.79 -12.33
CA ALA A 505 -19.27 -28.97 -12.17
C ALA A 505 -20.58 -28.68 -11.42
N HIS A 506 -20.58 -27.66 -10.54
CA HIS A 506 -21.75 -27.23 -9.77
C HIS A 506 -22.40 -25.94 -10.28
N GLY A 507 -21.94 -25.40 -11.41
CA GLY A 507 -22.52 -24.22 -12.04
C GLY A 507 -22.28 -22.92 -11.28
N ILE A 508 -21.21 -22.85 -10.48
CA ILE A 508 -20.77 -21.64 -9.81
C ILE A 508 -19.49 -21.11 -10.48
N TRP A 509 -19.32 -19.80 -10.46
CA TRP A 509 -18.12 -19.17 -11.02
C TRP A 509 -16.96 -19.17 -10.02
N THR A 510 -15.74 -19.11 -10.54
CA THR A 510 -14.51 -19.07 -9.76
C THR A 510 -13.65 -17.89 -10.17
N GLY A 511 -13.35 -17.00 -9.23
CA GLY A 511 -12.46 -15.85 -9.40
C GLY A 511 -11.13 -16.04 -8.68
N ILE A 512 -10.19 -15.12 -8.93
CA ILE A 512 -8.91 -14.99 -8.22
C ILE A 512 -8.77 -13.54 -7.75
N CYS A 513 -8.40 -13.34 -6.48
CA CYS A 513 -8.20 -12.01 -5.89
C CYS A 513 -6.81 -11.81 -5.25
N GLY A 514 -5.96 -12.84 -5.28
CA GLY A 514 -4.57 -12.73 -4.84
C GLY A 514 -3.69 -12.00 -5.86
N GLU A 515 -2.44 -11.70 -5.46
CA GLU A 515 -1.47 -10.94 -6.28
C GLU A 515 -1.22 -11.57 -7.65
N MET A 516 -1.33 -12.88 -7.76
CA MET A 516 -1.20 -13.61 -9.02
C MET A 516 -2.17 -13.14 -10.11
N ALA A 517 -3.34 -12.60 -9.74
CA ALA A 517 -4.32 -12.06 -10.70
C ALA A 517 -3.79 -10.80 -11.42
N GLY A 518 -2.93 -10.02 -10.76
CA GLY A 518 -2.30 -8.82 -11.32
C GLY A 518 -0.94 -9.07 -11.99
N ASP A 519 -0.39 -10.26 -11.86
CA ASP A 519 0.87 -10.63 -12.51
C ASP A 519 0.62 -10.91 -13.99
N LEU A 520 1.12 -10.03 -14.86
CA LEU A 520 0.93 -10.13 -16.30
C LEU A 520 1.48 -11.44 -16.90
N ALA A 521 2.50 -12.03 -16.28
CA ALA A 521 3.01 -13.34 -16.70
C ALA A 521 2.03 -14.47 -16.34
N ALA A 522 1.36 -14.36 -15.19
CA ALA A 522 0.44 -15.38 -14.71
C ALA A 522 -0.96 -15.30 -15.36
N VAL A 523 -1.40 -14.12 -15.80
CA VAL A 523 -2.74 -13.92 -16.39
C VAL A 523 -3.09 -14.93 -17.48
N PRO A 524 -2.25 -15.17 -18.52
CA PRO A 524 -2.57 -16.16 -19.55
C PRO A 524 -2.77 -17.58 -19.00
N LEU A 525 -2.00 -17.93 -17.97
CA LEU A 525 -2.09 -19.22 -17.31
C LEU A 525 -3.41 -19.37 -16.56
N LEU A 526 -3.82 -18.34 -15.80
CA LEU A 526 -5.07 -18.33 -15.06
C LEU A 526 -6.29 -18.42 -15.99
N LEU A 527 -6.27 -17.69 -17.10
CA LEU A 527 -7.31 -17.80 -18.14
C LEU A 527 -7.40 -19.24 -18.68
N GLY A 528 -6.26 -19.84 -19.01
CA GLY A 528 -6.20 -21.21 -19.53
C GLY A 528 -6.69 -22.26 -18.53
N LEU A 529 -6.49 -22.04 -17.22
CA LEU A 529 -7.03 -22.90 -16.15
C LEU A 529 -8.56 -22.79 -16.04
N GLY A 530 -9.18 -21.76 -16.64
CA GLY A 530 -10.63 -21.60 -16.71
C GLY A 530 -11.23 -20.70 -15.62
N VAL A 531 -10.44 -19.78 -15.09
CA VAL A 531 -10.90 -18.77 -14.13
C VAL A 531 -11.87 -17.80 -14.81
N SER A 532 -12.95 -17.42 -14.15
CA SER A 532 -14.02 -16.57 -14.68
C SER A 532 -13.86 -15.09 -14.31
N GLU A 533 -13.16 -14.80 -13.22
CA GLU A 533 -12.93 -13.44 -12.72
C GLU A 533 -11.49 -13.26 -12.27
N LEU A 534 -10.91 -12.11 -12.58
CA LEU A 534 -9.66 -11.62 -12.02
C LEU A 534 -9.92 -10.33 -11.25
N SER A 535 -9.59 -10.31 -9.97
CA SER A 535 -9.69 -9.11 -9.13
C SER A 535 -8.30 -8.61 -8.75
N VAL A 536 -7.98 -7.40 -9.19
CA VAL A 536 -6.63 -6.83 -9.12
C VAL A 536 -6.64 -5.45 -8.49
N THR A 537 -5.48 -4.89 -8.17
CA THR A 537 -5.42 -3.48 -7.73
C THR A 537 -5.93 -2.57 -8.85
N PRO A 538 -6.62 -1.45 -8.55
CA PRO A 538 -7.18 -0.53 -9.57
C PRO A 538 -6.15 -0.12 -10.64
N SER A 539 -4.90 0.12 -10.26
CA SER A 539 -3.82 0.50 -11.18
C SER A 539 -3.45 -0.59 -12.20
N MET A 540 -3.73 -1.87 -11.89
CA MET A 540 -3.44 -3.00 -12.79
C MET A 540 -4.59 -3.33 -13.73
N VAL A 541 -5.81 -2.87 -13.43
CA VAL A 541 -7.00 -3.17 -14.25
C VAL A 541 -6.80 -2.86 -15.74
N PRO A 542 -6.33 -1.65 -16.15
CA PRO A 542 -6.17 -1.34 -17.57
C PRO A 542 -5.13 -2.25 -18.26
N ARG A 543 -4.03 -2.56 -17.57
CA ARG A 543 -2.95 -3.41 -18.13
C ARG A 543 -3.40 -4.85 -18.31
N VAL A 544 -4.08 -5.41 -17.31
CA VAL A 544 -4.64 -6.77 -17.37
C VAL A 544 -5.72 -6.84 -18.45
N LYS A 545 -6.58 -5.80 -18.56
CA LYS A 545 -7.58 -5.70 -19.63
C LYS A 545 -6.94 -5.73 -21.01
N MET A 546 -5.90 -4.94 -21.25
CA MET A 546 -5.15 -4.92 -22.51
C MET A 546 -4.57 -6.29 -22.83
N LEU A 547 -3.96 -6.96 -21.86
CA LEU A 547 -3.38 -8.28 -22.04
C LEU A 547 -4.46 -9.31 -22.40
N ILE A 548 -5.58 -9.36 -21.68
CA ILE A 548 -6.72 -10.25 -21.98
C ILE A 548 -7.19 -10.03 -23.42
N ARG A 549 -7.38 -8.78 -23.83
CA ARG A 549 -7.82 -8.43 -25.18
C ARG A 549 -6.80 -8.76 -26.29
N SER A 550 -5.56 -9.01 -25.91
CA SER A 550 -4.44 -9.31 -26.80
C SER A 550 -4.12 -10.81 -26.93
N ILE A 551 -4.83 -11.68 -26.20
CA ILE A 551 -4.59 -13.13 -26.17
C ILE A 551 -5.75 -13.88 -26.82
N GLU A 552 -5.48 -15.06 -27.37
CA GLU A 552 -6.50 -16.06 -27.71
C GLU A 552 -6.66 -17.05 -26.55
N MET A 553 -7.89 -17.36 -26.17
CA MET A 553 -8.17 -18.37 -25.14
C MET A 553 -7.61 -19.75 -25.52
N SER A 554 -7.56 -20.04 -26.83
CA SER A 554 -6.96 -21.27 -27.34
C SER A 554 -5.48 -21.43 -27.00
N GLU A 555 -4.71 -20.32 -26.98
CA GLU A 555 -3.30 -20.31 -26.60
C GLU A 555 -3.13 -20.44 -25.08
N ALA A 556 -3.98 -19.72 -24.33
CA ALA A 556 -4.02 -19.81 -22.88
C ALA A 556 -4.32 -21.24 -22.39
N ARG A 557 -5.25 -21.96 -23.02
CA ARG A 557 -5.54 -23.37 -22.72
C ARG A 557 -4.36 -24.30 -22.97
N LYS A 558 -3.67 -24.13 -24.09
CA LYS A 558 -2.45 -24.92 -24.38
C LYS A 558 -1.34 -24.68 -23.34
N LEU A 559 -1.21 -23.44 -22.89
CA LEU A 559 -0.26 -23.10 -21.82
C LEU A 559 -0.66 -23.79 -20.51
N ALA A 560 -1.94 -23.77 -20.15
CA ALA A 560 -2.43 -24.43 -18.94
C ALA A 560 -2.28 -25.96 -18.99
N GLU A 561 -2.58 -26.58 -20.13
CA GLU A 561 -2.35 -28.02 -20.34
C GLU A 561 -0.88 -28.38 -20.14
N PHE A 562 0.02 -27.62 -20.76
CA PHE A 562 1.46 -27.80 -20.55
C PHE A 562 1.85 -27.63 -19.08
N ALA A 563 1.34 -26.59 -18.40
CA ALA A 563 1.68 -26.29 -17.02
C ALA A 563 1.22 -27.38 -16.02
N LEU A 564 0.06 -27.98 -16.27
CA LEU A 564 -0.46 -29.08 -15.46
C LEU A 564 0.32 -30.40 -15.64
N ASP A 565 0.96 -30.60 -16.79
CA ASP A 565 1.80 -31.77 -17.11
C ASP A 565 3.28 -31.55 -16.75
N SER A 566 3.70 -30.29 -16.56
CA SER A 566 5.08 -29.95 -16.22
C SER A 566 5.39 -30.14 -14.74
N ASP A 567 6.66 -30.44 -14.44
CA ASP A 567 7.21 -30.47 -13.08
C ASP A 567 8.12 -29.27 -12.76
N SER A 568 8.36 -28.37 -13.74
CA SER A 568 9.29 -27.25 -13.64
C SER A 568 8.57 -25.90 -13.53
N PRO A 569 8.49 -25.28 -12.35
CA PRO A 569 7.94 -23.93 -12.19
C PRO A 569 8.60 -22.90 -13.09
N LYS A 570 9.92 -22.99 -13.25
CA LYS A 570 10.70 -22.07 -14.09
C LYS A 570 10.34 -22.17 -15.57
N GLU A 571 10.10 -23.39 -16.07
CA GLU A 571 9.71 -23.58 -17.47
C GLU A 571 8.27 -23.10 -17.71
N ILE A 572 7.38 -23.33 -16.74
CA ILE A 572 6.00 -22.80 -16.76
C ILE A 572 6.03 -21.28 -16.83
N LEU A 573 6.76 -20.64 -15.93
CA LEU A 573 6.89 -19.18 -15.89
C LEU A 573 7.46 -18.63 -17.19
N ALA A 574 8.54 -19.23 -17.68
CA ALA A 574 9.17 -18.77 -18.93
C ALA A 574 8.22 -18.83 -20.14
N ARG A 575 7.38 -19.87 -20.25
CA ARG A 575 6.39 -19.98 -21.33
C ARG A 575 5.23 -18.98 -21.12
N ALA A 576 4.79 -18.80 -19.90
CA ALA A 576 3.75 -17.84 -19.56
C ALA A 576 4.20 -16.40 -19.88
N GLU A 577 5.41 -16.04 -19.48
CA GLU A 577 6.04 -14.76 -19.85
C GLU A 577 6.19 -14.60 -21.37
N ALA A 578 6.62 -15.65 -22.08
CA ALA A 578 6.78 -15.59 -23.52
C ALA A 578 5.45 -15.29 -24.23
N LEU A 579 4.35 -15.90 -23.77
CA LEU A 579 3.00 -15.65 -24.31
C LEU A 579 2.55 -14.22 -24.00
N ALA A 580 2.72 -13.76 -22.78
CA ALA A 580 2.36 -12.41 -22.38
C ALA A 580 3.18 -11.35 -23.15
N LYS A 581 4.50 -11.56 -23.27
CA LYS A 581 5.41 -10.70 -24.07
C LYS A 581 5.06 -10.67 -25.55
N ALA A 582 4.66 -11.80 -26.12
CA ALA A 582 4.22 -11.84 -27.52
C ALA A 582 2.89 -11.10 -27.72
N ALA A 583 1.98 -11.16 -26.74
CA ALA A 583 0.67 -10.50 -26.79
C ALA A 583 0.78 -8.97 -26.65
N VAL A 584 1.57 -8.49 -25.69
CA VAL A 584 1.76 -7.05 -25.40
C VAL A 584 3.25 -6.76 -25.16
N PRO A 585 4.09 -6.70 -26.22
CA PRO A 585 5.53 -6.48 -26.08
C PRO A 585 5.87 -5.20 -25.32
N SER A 586 5.06 -4.14 -25.51
CA SER A 586 5.27 -2.83 -24.91
C SER A 586 5.31 -2.84 -23.37
N PHE A 587 4.68 -3.81 -22.71
CA PHE A 587 4.67 -3.89 -21.23
C PHE A 587 5.95 -4.52 -20.65
N PHE A 588 6.73 -5.21 -21.48
CA PHE A 588 7.90 -5.99 -21.05
C PHE A 588 9.23 -5.45 -21.59
N GLU A 589 9.21 -4.50 -22.53
CA GLU A 589 10.41 -3.89 -23.06
C GLU A 589 10.82 -2.70 -22.17
N GLY A 590 12.00 -2.74 -21.59
CA GLY A 590 12.55 -1.76 -20.65
C GLY A 590 12.81 -2.33 -19.25
N ALA A 591 12.49 -3.58 -18.99
CA ALA A 591 12.79 -4.30 -17.75
C ALA A 591 14.03 -5.21 -17.91
N ALA A 592 15.06 -4.75 -18.64
CA ALA A 592 16.32 -5.46 -18.81
C ALA A 592 17.46 -4.76 -18.07
#